data_839f6e07992f537640fbfe760c932d94
#
_entry.id   839f6e07992f537640fbfe760c932d94
#
_cell.length_a   1.000
_cell.length_b   1.000
_cell.length_c   1.000
_cell.angle_alpha   90.00
_cell.angle_beta   90.00
_cell.angle_gamma   90.00
#
_symmetry.space_group_name_H-M   'P 1'
#
loop_
_entity.id
_entity.type
_entity.pdbx_description
1 polymer ?
#
loop_
_entity_poly.entity_id
_entity_poly.type
_entity_poly.pdbx_seq_one_letter_code
_entity_poly.pdbx_strand_id
1 'polypeptide(L)'
;KKPLGKLQLLFSKAVRILGGDFRWQTLPCEFHVRIQGMNFVIFEEVPSGATYLHLSENADRDKLVSDPAFKKEFIKNMTERFRPALWNRDIGDGHVYQCPDQSIIGLSFAEIAKHRNIHVAEVFVDLLVEYGNQLIWKLVIGNERDDAINDLYADRTGSNLMSFSDAGAHIQNMANYNFPLQMLARLKNMRKNGLETISDEHAIHRLSGELADWHGIDTGYIKKGARADINVINPENLHHSLDSIVEADFDGIENFTRLVNRNDGIVNSVLINGKVAVRDDQCVETLGKSMGYGSFLRAS
;
A
#
# COMPACT_ATOMS: atom_id res chain seq x y z
N LYS A 1 -10.79 17.86 -2.89
CA LYS A 1 -10.43 17.24 -4.18
C LYS A 1 -11.64 16.41 -4.65
N LYS A 2 -12.02 16.51 -5.94
CA LYS A 2 -13.14 15.73 -6.51
C LYS A 2 -12.82 14.24 -6.46
N PRO A 3 -13.75 13.36 -6.09
CA PRO A 3 -13.48 11.93 -6.02
C PRO A 3 -13.21 11.39 -7.42
N LEU A 4 -11.96 11.00 -7.68
CA LEU A 4 -11.55 10.34 -8.93
C LEU A 4 -12.42 9.09 -9.20
N GLY A 5 -12.86 8.39 -8.15
CA GLY A 5 -13.65 7.17 -8.26
C GLY A 5 -14.92 7.30 -9.12
N LYS A 6 -15.67 8.41 -9.00
CA LYS A 6 -16.86 8.61 -9.83
C LYS A 6 -16.53 8.75 -11.33
N LEU A 7 -15.38 9.39 -11.65
CA LEU A 7 -14.92 9.51 -13.03
C LEU A 7 -14.47 8.15 -13.59
N GLN A 8 -13.77 7.36 -12.77
CA GLN A 8 -13.36 6.00 -13.12
C GLN A 8 -14.55 5.10 -13.46
N LEU A 9 -15.59 5.11 -12.61
CA LEU A 9 -16.81 4.33 -12.86
C LEU A 9 -17.53 4.78 -14.14
N LEU A 10 -17.60 6.08 -14.42
CA LEU A 10 -18.17 6.62 -15.67
C LEU A 10 -17.38 6.18 -16.90
N PHE A 11 -16.04 6.18 -16.82
CA PHE A 11 -15.19 5.71 -17.91
C PHE A 11 -15.43 4.22 -18.19
N SER A 12 -15.41 3.36 -17.18
CA SER A 12 -15.70 1.93 -17.35
C SER A 12 -17.07 1.69 -17.95
N LYS A 13 -18.08 2.46 -17.54
CA LYS A 13 -19.43 2.39 -18.10
C LYS A 13 -19.45 2.78 -19.58
N ALA A 14 -18.74 3.83 -19.97
CA ALA A 14 -18.63 4.25 -21.38
C ALA A 14 -17.95 3.18 -22.23
N VAL A 15 -16.85 2.60 -21.75
CA VAL A 15 -16.15 1.50 -22.44
C VAL A 15 -17.08 0.29 -22.63
N ARG A 16 -17.88 -0.05 -21.61
CA ARG A 16 -18.83 -1.17 -21.69
C ARG A 16 -19.93 -0.95 -22.71
N ILE A 17 -20.44 0.29 -22.84
CA ILE A 17 -21.41 0.65 -23.89
C ILE A 17 -20.82 0.43 -25.29
N LEU A 18 -19.51 0.60 -25.45
CA LEU A 18 -18.78 0.37 -26.71
C LEU A 18 -18.37 -1.10 -26.91
N GLY A 19 -18.85 -2.02 -26.06
CA GLY A 19 -18.57 -3.46 -26.15
C GLY A 19 -17.26 -3.92 -25.53
N GLY A 20 -16.53 -3.03 -24.81
CA GLY A 20 -15.34 -3.38 -24.06
C GLY A 20 -15.63 -3.75 -22.61
N ASP A 21 -14.68 -4.40 -21.93
CA ASP A 21 -14.75 -4.66 -20.48
C ASP A 21 -13.47 -4.14 -19.81
N PHE A 22 -13.54 -2.89 -19.37
CA PHE A 22 -12.46 -2.23 -18.66
C PHE A 22 -12.80 -2.10 -17.17
N ARG A 23 -11.93 -2.60 -16.32
CA ARG A 23 -12.09 -2.54 -14.86
C ARG A 23 -10.87 -1.92 -14.19
N TRP A 24 -11.14 -1.14 -13.17
CA TRP A 24 -10.10 -0.56 -12.33
C TRP A 24 -9.74 -1.52 -11.20
N GLN A 25 -8.47 -1.54 -10.83
CA GLN A 25 -8.02 -2.20 -9.61
C GLN A 25 -7.79 -1.15 -8.52
N THR A 26 -8.31 -1.42 -7.34
CA THR A 26 -8.20 -0.52 -6.19
C THR A 26 -7.53 -1.24 -5.02
N LEU A 27 -6.58 -0.58 -4.40
CA LEU A 27 -6.09 -0.95 -3.07
C LEU A 27 -7.19 -0.59 -2.05
N PRO A 28 -7.78 -1.56 -1.35
CA PRO A 28 -8.91 -1.30 -0.47
C PRO A 28 -8.55 -0.80 0.93
N CYS A 29 -7.31 -0.41 1.16
CA CYS A 29 -6.85 0.22 2.40
C CYS A 29 -6.16 1.55 2.09
N GLU A 30 -5.71 2.25 3.11
CA GLU A 30 -4.88 3.43 2.91
C GLU A 30 -3.56 3.05 2.25
N PHE A 31 -3.13 3.85 1.29
CA PHE A 31 -1.89 3.61 0.58
C PHE A 31 -0.74 4.31 1.31
N HIS A 32 -0.19 3.63 2.29
CA HIS A 32 0.96 4.08 3.05
C HIS A 32 2.26 3.69 2.37
N VAL A 33 3.21 4.63 2.35
CA VAL A 33 4.60 4.35 1.99
C VAL A 33 5.54 4.79 3.11
N ARG A 34 6.55 3.97 3.39
CA ARG A 34 7.67 4.26 4.28
C ARG A 34 8.88 4.53 3.43
N ILE A 35 9.49 5.68 3.61
CA ILE A 35 10.58 6.15 2.75
C ILE A 35 11.81 6.42 3.62
N GLN A 36 12.95 5.91 3.18
CA GLN A 36 14.25 6.15 3.80
C GLN A 36 14.98 7.22 3.00
N GLY A 37 15.22 8.37 3.60
CA GLY A 37 15.78 9.52 2.90
C GLY A 37 14.91 9.92 1.71
N MET A 38 15.47 9.86 0.50
CA MET A 38 14.78 10.10 -0.77
C MET A 38 14.63 8.81 -1.61
N ASN A 39 14.81 7.62 -1.01
CA ASN A 39 14.83 6.34 -1.74
C ASN A 39 13.41 5.84 -2.05
N PHE A 40 12.73 6.50 -2.98
CA PHE A 40 11.42 6.06 -3.46
C PHE A 40 11.16 6.58 -4.87
N VAL A 41 10.56 5.73 -5.69
CA VAL A 41 10.30 5.95 -7.12
C VAL A 41 9.56 7.25 -7.46
N ILE A 42 8.74 7.79 -6.54
CA ILE A 42 8.04 9.06 -6.76
C ILE A 42 8.99 10.24 -7.07
N PHE A 43 10.24 10.16 -6.59
CA PHE A 43 11.22 11.20 -6.86
C PHE A 43 11.83 11.12 -8.28
N GLU A 44 11.61 10.03 -9.02
CA GLU A 44 11.96 9.96 -10.44
C GLU A 44 11.15 10.94 -11.29
N GLU A 45 9.94 11.31 -10.83
CA GLU A 45 9.12 12.33 -11.48
C GLU A 45 9.67 13.76 -11.31
N VAL A 46 10.66 13.93 -10.43
CA VAL A 46 11.31 15.22 -10.13
C VAL A 46 12.72 15.18 -10.69
N PRO A 47 13.12 16.08 -11.62
CA PRO A 47 14.45 16.01 -12.26
C PRO A 47 15.62 15.94 -11.28
N SER A 48 15.61 16.74 -10.22
CA SER A 48 16.60 16.68 -9.14
C SER A 48 16.54 15.38 -8.33
N GLY A 49 15.31 14.86 -8.09
CA GLY A 49 15.11 13.57 -7.43
C GLY A 49 15.63 12.41 -8.27
N ALA A 50 15.37 12.40 -9.58
CA ALA A 50 15.93 11.41 -10.51
C ALA A 50 17.46 11.44 -10.48
N THR A 51 18.07 12.64 -10.47
CA THR A 51 19.54 12.77 -10.33
C THR A 51 20.04 12.09 -9.06
N TYR A 52 19.37 12.27 -7.93
CA TYR A 52 19.72 11.61 -6.67
C TYR A 52 19.58 10.08 -6.77
N LEU A 53 18.48 9.57 -7.32
CA LEU A 53 18.20 8.14 -7.41
C LEU A 53 19.13 7.38 -8.36
N HIS A 54 19.70 8.05 -9.37
CA HIS A 54 20.69 7.45 -10.26
C HIS A 54 22.08 7.24 -9.61
N LEU A 55 22.34 7.85 -8.46
CA LEU A 55 23.57 7.59 -7.72
C LEU A 55 23.44 6.31 -6.91
N SER A 56 24.41 5.40 -7.02
CA SER A 56 24.44 4.13 -6.29
C SER A 56 25.01 4.28 -4.89
N GLU A 57 26.02 5.12 -4.73
CA GLU A 57 26.78 5.27 -3.50
C GLU A 57 26.18 6.34 -2.57
N ASN A 58 26.03 6.01 -1.30
CA ASN A 58 25.51 6.97 -0.30
C ASN A 58 26.40 8.22 -0.18
N ALA A 59 27.72 8.06 -0.25
CA ALA A 59 28.65 9.19 -0.17
C ALA A 59 28.43 10.21 -1.31
N ASP A 60 28.10 9.75 -2.52
CA ASP A 60 27.80 10.63 -3.64
C ASP A 60 26.44 11.32 -3.46
N ARG A 61 25.46 10.63 -2.89
CA ARG A 61 24.15 11.19 -2.53
C ARG A 61 24.28 12.27 -1.46
N ASP A 62 25.06 12.02 -0.41
CA ASP A 62 25.33 12.98 0.67
C ASP A 62 26.02 14.23 0.13
N LYS A 63 26.99 14.06 -0.78
CA LYS A 63 27.65 15.16 -1.46
C LYS A 63 26.69 15.97 -2.33
N LEU A 64 25.82 15.29 -3.08
CA LEU A 64 24.83 15.93 -3.94
C LEU A 64 23.84 16.79 -3.13
N VAL A 65 23.24 16.24 -2.06
CA VAL A 65 22.25 16.98 -1.26
C VAL A 65 22.87 18.14 -0.48
N SER A 66 24.18 18.07 -0.21
CA SER A 66 24.94 19.15 0.44
C SER A 66 25.29 20.29 -0.51
N ASP A 67 25.09 20.13 -1.84
CA ASP A 67 25.35 21.18 -2.82
C ASP A 67 24.21 22.22 -2.80
N PRO A 68 24.51 23.51 -2.54
CA PRO A 68 23.49 24.58 -2.59
C PRO A 68 22.78 24.68 -3.95
N ALA A 69 23.46 24.31 -5.05
CA ALA A 69 22.84 24.30 -6.37
C ALA A 69 21.76 23.22 -6.48
N PHE A 70 22.01 22.02 -5.94
CA PHE A 70 21.01 20.96 -5.85
C PHE A 70 19.81 21.40 -5.02
N LYS A 71 20.05 21.95 -3.82
CA LYS A 71 18.98 22.44 -2.94
C LYS A 71 18.08 23.44 -3.66
N LYS A 72 18.68 24.41 -4.34
CA LYS A 72 17.94 25.43 -5.12
C LYS A 72 17.12 24.79 -6.24
N GLU A 73 17.70 23.86 -6.98
CA GLU A 73 17.00 23.17 -8.08
C GLU A 73 15.87 22.29 -7.56
N PHE A 74 16.09 21.55 -6.46
CA PHE A 74 15.04 20.73 -5.83
C PHE A 74 13.86 21.58 -5.39
N ILE A 75 14.09 22.70 -4.69
CA ILE A 75 13.02 23.61 -4.27
C ILE A 75 12.25 24.12 -5.49
N LYS A 76 12.96 24.53 -6.56
CA LYS A 76 12.33 24.97 -7.81
C LYS A 76 11.45 23.87 -8.40
N ASN A 77 11.96 22.65 -8.53
CA ASN A 77 11.22 21.52 -9.08
C ASN A 77 9.98 21.18 -8.25
N MET A 78 10.05 21.27 -6.92
CA MET A 78 8.91 21.00 -6.02
C MET A 78 7.86 22.10 -6.02
N THR A 79 8.21 23.33 -6.41
CA THR A 79 7.30 24.49 -6.43
C THR A 79 6.69 24.77 -7.80
N GLU A 80 7.12 24.07 -8.84
CA GLU A 80 6.55 24.25 -10.19
C GLU A 80 5.07 23.92 -10.25
N ARG A 81 4.26 24.91 -10.70
CA ARG A 81 2.80 24.85 -10.70
C ARG A 81 2.21 23.86 -11.71
N PHE A 82 2.90 23.59 -12.82
CA PHE A 82 2.42 22.78 -13.94
C PHE A 82 3.37 21.60 -14.24
N ARG A 83 3.72 20.85 -13.22
CA ARG A 83 4.48 19.62 -13.40
C ARG A 83 3.53 18.48 -13.79
N PRO A 84 3.73 17.80 -14.93
CA PRO A 84 3.05 16.56 -15.22
C PRO A 84 3.62 15.50 -14.28
N ALA A 85 2.94 15.22 -13.19
CA ALA A 85 3.33 14.22 -12.20
C ALA A 85 2.13 13.35 -11.86
N LEU A 86 2.33 12.06 -11.73
CA LEU A 86 1.34 11.13 -11.18
C LEU A 86 1.17 11.38 -9.67
N TRP A 87 2.27 11.74 -9.00
CA TRP A 87 2.23 12.10 -7.60
C TRP A 87 1.72 13.55 -7.40
N ASN A 88 0.53 13.64 -6.85
CA ASN A 88 -0.16 14.93 -6.58
C ASN A 88 -0.18 15.31 -5.10
N ARG A 89 0.66 14.67 -4.27
CA ARG A 89 0.73 14.98 -2.84
C ARG A 89 1.75 16.08 -2.58
N ASP A 90 1.46 16.86 -1.54
CA ASP A 90 2.43 17.79 -0.97
C ASP A 90 3.45 16.98 -0.15
N ILE A 91 4.75 17.25 -0.34
CA ILE A 91 5.79 16.65 0.50
C ILE A 91 5.59 17.03 1.98
N GLY A 92 4.94 18.16 2.23
CA GLY A 92 4.59 18.62 3.56
C GLY A 92 3.70 17.66 4.35
N ASP A 93 2.94 16.80 3.67
CA ASP A 93 2.10 15.77 4.29
C ASP A 93 2.93 14.56 4.79
N GLY A 94 4.23 14.49 4.48
CA GLY A 94 5.13 13.46 4.98
C GLY A 94 5.44 13.64 6.46
N HIS A 95 5.32 12.57 7.26
CA HIS A 95 5.57 12.58 8.71
C HIS A 95 6.84 11.82 9.04
N VAL A 96 7.71 12.42 9.86
CA VAL A 96 8.92 11.75 10.35
C VAL A 96 8.52 10.57 11.22
N TYR A 97 8.97 9.38 10.83
CA TYR A 97 8.67 8.14 11.55
C TYR A 97 9.82 7.71 12.47
N GLN A 98 11.05 7.87 11.99
CA GLN A 98 12.26 7.57 12.74
C GLN A 98 13.37 8.55 12.32
N CYS A 99 14.08 9.09 13.29
CA CYS A 99 15.17 10.03 13.08
C CYS A 99 16.08 10.03 14.32
N PRO A 100 17.38 10.33 14.22
CA PRO A 100 18.24 10.57 15.38
C PRO A 100 17.72 11.68 16.29
N ASP A 101 17.16 12.74 15.71
CA ASP A 101 16.48 13.79 16.48
C ASP A 101 15.07 13.35 16.88
N GLN A 102 14.92 12.97 18.16
CA GLN A 102 13.65 12.53 18.73
C GLN A 102 12.59 13.63 18.77
N SER A 103 13.00 14.91 18.75
CA SER A 103 12.08 16.05 18.88
C SER A 103 11.18 16.26 17.65
N ILE A 104 11.58 15.73 16.50
CA ILE A 104 10.84 15.85 15.24
C ILE A 104 10.04 14.59 14.87
N ILE A 105 10.18 13.49 15.62
CA ILE A 105 9.41 12.26 15.35
C ILE A 105 7.93 12.53 15.53
N GLY A 106 7.14 12.09 14.56
CA GLY A 106 5.68 12.30 14.49
C GLY A 106 5.27 13.63 13.86
N LEU A 107 6.17 14.60 13.73
CA LEU A 107 5.87 15.85 13.05
C LEU A 107 5.83 15.65 11.52
N SER A 108 4.94 16.36 10.86
CA SER A 108 4.97 16.51 9.41
C SER A 108 6.06 17.49 8.96
N PHE A 109 6.53 17.34 7.74
CA PHE A 109 7.47 18.33 7.17
C PHE A 109 6.88 19.73 7.11
N ALA A 110 5.55 19.88 6.95
CA ALA A 110 4.87 21.17 7.00
C ALA A 110 4.93 21.79 8.41
N GLU A 111 4.77 21.00 9.48
CA GLU A 111 4.91 21.50 10.86
C GLU A 111 6.35 21.92 11.17
N ILE A 112 7.33 21.11 10.74
CA ILE A 112 8.75 21.46 10.88
C ILE A 112 9.07 22.76 10.11
N ALA A 113 8.56 22.90 8.88
CA ALA A 113 8.72 24.10 8.06
C ALA A 113 8.15 25.36 8.76
N LYS A 114 7.00 25.22 9.39
CA LYS A 114 6.39 26.29 10.19
C LYS A 114 7.25 26.65 11.39
N HIS A 115 7.79 25.67 12.11
CA HIS A 115 8.68 25.92 13.27
C HIS A 115 10.00 26.59 12.85
N ARG A 116 10.60 26.15 11.74
CA ARG A 116 11.86 26.71 11.21
C ARG A 116 11.65 28.01 10.42
N ASN A 117 10.41 28.37 10.09
CA ASN A 117 10.03 29.52 9.23
C ASN A 117 10.73 29.52 7.86
N ILE A 118 10.80 28.34 7.23
CA ILE A 118 11.38 28.12 5.89
C ILE A 118 10.41 27.32 5.03
N HIS A 119 10.70 27.21 3.72
CA HIS A 119 9.88 26.46 2.79
C HIS A 119 9.98 24.94 3.05
N VAL A 120 8.88 24.19 2.91
CA VAL A 120 8.82 22.75 3.19
C VAL A 120 9.82 21.94 2.38
N ALA A 121 10.02 22.25 1.10
CA ALA A 121 11.03 21.56 0.28
C ALA A 121 12.47 21.85 0.77
N GLU A 122 12.71 23.00 1.38
CA GLU A 122 13.98 23.33 2.02
C GLU A 122 14.19 22.50 3.28
N VAL A 123 13.16 22.38 4.14
CA VAL A 123 13.19 21.48 5.31
C VAL A 123 13.57 20.07 4.90
N PHE A 124 12.94 19.53 3.86
CA PHE A 124 13.20 18.17 3.41
C PHE A 124 14.68 17.98 3.01
N VAL A 125 15.25 18.91 2.23
CA VAL A 125 16.68 18.83 1.85
C VAL A 125 17.59 19.00 3.07
N ASP A 126 17.27 19.92 3.99
CA ASP A 126 18.06 20.12 5.23
C ASP A 126 18.08 18.85 6.09
N LEU A 127 16.93 18.19 6.25
CA LEU A 127 16.86 16.93 6.97
C LEU A 127 17.63 15.80 6.26
N LEU A 128 17.67 15.80 4.93
CA LEU A 128 18.51 14.86 4.18
C LEU A 128 20.01 15.13 4.40
N VAL A 129 20.42 16.40 4.47
CA VAL A 129 21.82 16.77 4.78
C VAL A 129 22.18 16.37 6.19
N GLU A 130 21.26 16.60 7.17
CA GLU A 130 21.48 16.32 8.57
C GLU A 130 21.51 14.82 8.88
N TYR A 131 20.63 14.02 8.27
CA TYR A 131 20.37 12.63 8.68
C TYR A 131 20.48 11.60 7.55
N GLY A 132 20.53 12.00 6.29
CA GLY A 132 20.63 11.08 5.16
C GLY A 132 19.60 9.94 5.21
N ASN A 133 20.09 8.72 5.11
CA ASN A 133 19.23 7.51 5.19
C ASN A 133 18.73 7.17 6.61
N GLN A 134 19.18 7.88 7.66
CA GLN A 134 18.62 7.73 9.01
C GLN A 134 17.27 8.48 9.15
N LEU A 135 16.95 9.37 8.23
CA LEU A 135 15.62 9.96 8.12
C LEU A 135 14.66 8.94 7.51
N ILE A 136 13.77 8.38 8.31
CA ILE A 136 12.68 7.53 7.83
C ILE A 136 11.36 8.26 8.05
N TRP A 137 10.58 8.37 7.01
CA TRP A 137 9.32 9.09 7.04
C TRP A 137 8.21 8.31 6.33
N LYS A 138 6.97 8.64 6.62
CA LYS A 138 5.76 8.00 6.07
C LYS A 138 4.92 9.02 5.33
N LEU A 139 4.29 8.58 4.25
CA LEU A 139 3.34 9.36 3.48
C LEU A 139 2.15 8.50 3.10
N VAL A 140 0.94 9.04 3.25
CA VAL A 140 -0.27 8.46 2.68
C VAL A 140 -0.47 9.04 1.29
N ILE A 141 -0.30 8.23 0.25
CA ILE A 141 -0.42 8.68 -1.14
C ILE A 141 -1.82 8.46 -1.73
N GLY A 142 -2.69 7.72 -1.06
CA GLY A 142 -4.07 7.50 -1.53
C GLY A 142 -4.98 6.84 -0.50
N ASN A 143 -6.27 6.89 -0.80
CA ASN A 143 -7.34 6.15 -0.12
C ASN A 143 -7.57 6.50 1.36
N GLU A 144 -7.13 7.66 1.84
CA GLU A 144 -7.31 8.10 3.23
C GLU A 144 -8.76 8.46 3.60
N ARG A 145 -9.60 8.73 2.61
CA ARG A 145 -10.98 9.17 2.84
C ARG A 145 -11.95 8.00 2.88
N ASP A 146 -12.54 7.76 4.04
CA ASP A 146 -13.51 6.68 4.26
C ASP A 146 -14.77 6.82 3.40
N ASP A 147 -15.29 8.03 3.22
CA ASP A 147 -16.45 8.27 2.37
C ASP A 147 -16.17 7.91 0.90
N ALA A 148 -15.01 8.28 0.39
CA ALA A 148 -14.65 8.03 -1.00
C ALA A 148 -14.35 6.55 -1.29
N ILE A 149 -13.67 5.87 -0.39
CA ILE A 149 -13.37 4.44 -0.57
C ILE A 149 -14.62 3.58 -0.34
N ASN A 150 -15.52 3.99 0.55
CA ASN A 150 -16.79 3.30 0.78
C ASN A 150 -17.70 3.31 -0.46
N ASP A 151 -17.71 4.42 -1.22
CA ASP A 151 -18.39 4.49 -2.53
C ASP A 151 -17.84 3.42 -3.49
N LEU A 152 -16.52 3.17 -3.47
CA LEU A 152 -15.89 2.14 -4.29
C LEU A 152 -16.18 0.72 -3.78
N TYR A 153 -16.25 0.52 -2.47
CA TYR A 153 -16.67 -0.76 -1.88
C TYR A 153 -18.10 -1.12 -2.27
N ALA A 154 -18.98 -0.12 -2.35
CA ALA A 154 -20.38 -0.29 -2.70
C ALA A 154 -20.64 -0.44 -4.21
N ASP A 155 -19.61 -0.34 -5.07
CA ASP A 155 -19.78 -0.49 -6.50
C ASP A 155 -20.27 -1.90 -6.88
N ARG A 156 -21.49 -1.99 -7.39
CA ARG A 156 -22.13 -3.24 -7.86
C ARG A 156 -22.04 -3.43 -9.36
N THR A 157 -21.37 -2.52 -10.07
CA THR A 157 -21.24 -2.60 -11.54
C THR A 157 -20.10 -3.51 -11.97
N GLY A 158 -19.24 -3.95 -11.03
CA GLY A 158 -18.02 -4.68 -11.31
C GLY A 158 -16.97 -3.86 -12.04
N SER A 159 -17.14 -2.54 -12.11
CA SER A 159 -16.18 -1.65 -12.77
C SER A 159 -14.92 -1.41 -11.98
N ASN A 160 -14.97 -1.69 -10.69
CA ASN A 160 -13.86 -1.48 -9.76
C ASN A 160 -13.63 -2.74 -8.90
N LEU A 161 -12.45 -3.33 -9.02
CA LEU A 161 -12.06 -4.56 -8.32
C LEU A 161 -11.19 -4.25 -7.10
N MET A 162 -11.43 -4.94 -5.97
CA MET A 162 -10.62 -4.84 -4.75
C MET A 162 -9.43 -5.82 -4.83
N SER A 163 -8.47 -5.56 -5.72
CA SER A 163 -7.44 -6.52 -6.12
C SER A 163 -6.03 -5.94 -6.22
N PHE A 164 -5.83 -4.67 -5.95
CA PHE A 164 -4.52 -4.03 -6.01
C PHE A 164 -3.83 -4.06 -4.65
N SER A 165 -2.57 -4.44 -4.59
CA SER A 165 -1.76 -4.40 -3.37
C SER A 165 -0.38 -3.79 -3.58
N ASP A 166 0.15 -3.86 -4.81
CA ASP A 166 1.54 -3.53 -5.15
C ASP A 166 2.58 -4.29 -4.29
N ALA A 167 2.19 -5.45 -3.74
CA ALA A 167 2.93 -6.16 -2.70
C ALA A 167 4.21 -6.85 -3.20
N GLY A 168 4.33 -7.04 -4.50
CA GLY A 168 5.52 -7.64 -5.14
C GLY A 168 6.58 -6.62 -5.56
N ALA A 169 6.25 -5.34 -5.52
CA ALA A 169 7.13 -4.22 -5.82
C ALA A 169 7.39 -3.38 -4.56
N HIS A 170 8.43 -2.57 -4.57
CA HIS A 170 8.72 -1.61 -3.51
C HIS A 170 8.71 -2.21 -2.09
N ILE A 171 9.19 -3.45 -1.93
CA ILE A 171 9.12 -4.22 -0.68
C ILE A 171 9.86 -3.58 0.51
N GLN A 172 10.71 -2.58 0.25
CA GLN A 172 11.35 -1.77 1.29
C GLN A 172 10.53 -0.53 1.67
N ASN A 173 9.47 -0.23 0.90
CA ASN A 173 8.68 0.98 1.09
C ASN A 173 7.24 0.68 1.55
N MET A 174 6.71 -0.52 1.26
CA MET A 174 5.33 -0.88 1.59
C MET A 174 5.14 -2.37 1.85
N ALA A 175 4.06 -2.70 2.57
CA ALA A 175 3.70 -4.08 2.93
C ALA A 175 2.18 -4.28 2.89
N ASN A 176 1.54 -3.94 1.75
CA ASN A 176 0.08 -3.97 1.61
C ASN A 176 -0.49 -5.36 1.28
N TYR A 177 0.28 -6.45 1.38
CA TYR A 177 -0.18 -7.80 1.03
C TYR A 177 -1.29 -8.34 1.94
N ASN A 178 -1.50 -7.74 3.11
CA ASN A 178 -2.62 -8.03 4.01
C ASN A 178 -3.87 -7.15 3.73
N PHE A 179 -3.93 -6.47 2.58
CA PHE A 179 -5.02 -5.56 2.22
C PHE A 179 -6.43 -6.16 2.37
N PRO A 180 -6.67 -7.48 2.18
CA PRO A 180 -7.99 -8.06 2.42
C PRO A 180 -8.42 -7.94 3.88
N LEU A 181 -7.51 -8.21 4.82
CA LEU A 181 -7.77 -8.06 6.25
C LEU A 181 -7.96 -6.59 6.64
N GLN A 182 -7.15 -5.69 6.05
CA GLN A 182 -7.28 -4.24 6.27
C GLN A 182 -8.63 -3.72 5.78
N MET A 183 -9.13 -4.18 4.63
CA MET A 183 -10.48 -3.84 4.14
C MET A 183 -11.55 -4.23 5.15
N LEU A 184 -11.52 -5.45 5.66
CA LEU A 184 -12.50 -5.95 6.64
C LEU A 184 -12.43 -5.16 7.96
N ALA A 185 -11.23 -4.87 8.46
CA ALA A 185 -11.04 -4.05 9.65
C ALA A 185 -11.53 -2.61 9.45
N ARG A 186 -11.27 -2.03 8.29
CA ARG A 186 -11.72 -0.69 7.93
C ARG A 186 -13.25 -0.61 7.87
N LEU A 187 -13.92 -1.57 7.24
CA LEU A 187 -15.39 -1.65 7.22
C LEU A 187 -15.97 -1.77 8.64
N LYS A 188 -15.36 -2.60 9.50
CA LYS A 188 -15.74 -2.71 10.92
C LYS A 188 -15.64 -1.37 11.64
N ASN A 189 -14.55 -0.62 11.41
CA ASN A 189 -14.34 0.70 12.00
C ASN A 189 -15.30 1.76 11.43
N MET A 190 -15.54 1.78 10.13
CA MET A 190 -16.52 2.68 9.50
C MET A 190 -17.91 2.50 10.12
N ARG A 191 -18.38 1.25 10.27
CA ARG A 191 -19.66 0.95 10.92
C ARG A 191 -19.71 1.41 12.38
N LYS A 192 -18.62 1.20 13.13
CA LYS A 192 -18.48 1.69 14.50
C LYS A 192 -18.61 3.21 14.59
N ASN A 193 -18.13 3.92 13.56
CA ASN A 193 -18.23 5.38 13.45
C ASN A 193 -19.54 5.87 12.80
N GLY A 194 -20.52 4.98 12.60
CA GLY A 194 -21.85 5.32 12.11
C GLY A 194 -21.99 5.44 10.59
N LEU A 195 -20.97 5.03 9.81
CA LEU A 195 -21.09 4.97 8.36
C LEU A 195 -21.87 3.72 7.93
N GLU A 196 -22.79 3.89 7.00
CA GLU A 196 -23.42 2.77 6.31
C GLU A 196 -22.42 2.17 5.31
N THR A 197 -22.21 0.84 5.39
CA THR A 197 -21.23 0.12 4.56
C THR A 197 -21.85 -1.13 3.94
N ILE A 198 -21.14 -1.77 3.02
CA ILE A 198 -21.49 -3.12 2.55
C ILE A 198 -21.40 -4.14 3.71
N SER A 199 -22.11 -5.28 3.61
CA SER A 199 -22.00 -6.37 4.56
C SER A 199 -20.65 -7.09 4.48
N ASP A 200 -20.31 -7.87 5.50
CA ASP A 200 -19.06 -8.64 5.51
C ASP A 200 -19.07 -9.72 4.42
N GLU A 201 -20.21 -10.35 4.15
CA GLU A 201 -20.37 -11.34 3.07
C GLU A 201 -20.11 -10.70 1.71
N HIS A 202 -20.62 -9.48 1.48
CA HIS A 202 -20.37 -8.77 0.23
C HIS A 202 -18.89 -8.36 0.13
N ALA A 203 -18.26 -7.91 1.21
CA ALA A 203 -16.85 -7.60 1.22
C ALA A 203 -15.98 -8.83 0.88
N ILE A 204 -16.28 -9.97 1.49
CA ILE A 204 -15.60 -11.24 1.19
C ILE A 204 -15.82 -11.65 -0.26
N HIS A 205 -17.05 -11.54 -0.79
CA HIS A 205 -17.32 -11.81 -2.20
C HIS A 205 -16.46 -10.93 -3.11
N ARG A 206 -16.32 -9.62 -2.81
CA ARG A 206 -15.47 -8.69 -3.58
C ARG A 206 -13.99 -9.02 -3.53
N LEU A 207 -13.52 -9.66 -2.45
CA LEU A 207 -12.13 -10.09 -2.27
C LEU A 207 -11.84 -11.49 -2.81
N SER A 208 -12.85 -12.24 -3.24
CA SER A 208 -12.71 -13.65 -3.64
C SER A 208 -13.50 -13.98 -4.92
N GLY A 209 -14.80 -14.24 -4.81
CA GLY A 209 -15.64 -14.70 -5.92
C GLY A 209 -15.68 -13.74 -7.10
N GLU A 210 -15.84 -12.43 -6.85
CA GLU A 210 -15.84 -11.41 -7.90
C GLU A 210 -14.55 -11.41 -8.72
N LEU A 211 -13.40 -11.61 -8.06
CA LEU A 211 -12.10 -11.68 -8.72
C LEU A 211 -11.94 -12.99 -9.50
N ALA A 212 -12.39 -14.10 -8.93
CA ALA A 212 -12.34 -15.40 -9.59
C ALA A 212 -13.20 -15.41 -10.87
N ASP A 213 -14.40 -14.86 -10.79
CA ASP A 213 -15.31 -14.71 -11.95
C ASP A 213 -14.69 -13.84 -13.05
N TRP A 214 -14.07 -12.72 -12.65
CA TRP A 214 -13.38 -11.83 -13.60
C TRP A 214 -12.22 -12.52 -14.33
N HIS A 215 -11.43 -13.30 -13.59
CA HIS A 215 -10.29 -14.01 -14.14
C HIS A 215 -10.65 -15.35 -14.81
N GLY A 216 -11.93 -15.76 -14.75
CA GLY A 216 -12.40 -17.04 -15.31
C GLY A 216 -11.76 -18.25 -14.63
N ILE A 217 -11.52 -18.21 -13.32
CA ILE A 217 -10.92 -19.30 -12.55
C ILE A 217 -11.93 -19.92 -11.60
N ASP A 218 -11.97 -21.26 -11.51
CA ASP A 218 -12.92 -21.98 -10.65
C ASP A 218 -12.41 -22.02 -9.19
N THR A 219 -12.61 -20.90 -8.49
CA THR A 219 -12.29 -20.72 -7.07
C THR A 219 -13.13 -19.59 -6.47
N GLY A 220 -12.88 -19.21 -5.21
CA GLY A 220 -13.49 -18.04 -4.56
C GLY A 220 -14.87 -18.27 -3.97
N TYR A 221 -15.40 -19.50 -4.02
CA TYR A 221 -16.71 -19.86 -3.50
C TYR A 221 -16.67 -21.08 -2.60
N ILE A 222 -17.41 -21.06 -1.48
CA ILE A 222 -17.61 -22.21 -0.62
C ILE A 222 -18.90 -22.92 -1.07
N LYS A 223 -18.78 -23.99 -1.86
CA LYS A 223 -19.88 -24.82 -2.34
C LYS A 223 -19.47 -26.28 -2.42
N LYS A 224 -20.44 -27.21 -2.34
CA LYS A 224 -20.17 -28.67 -2.44
C LYS A 224 -19.52 -28.98 -3.79
N GLY A 225 -18.38 -29.69 -3.75
CA GLY A 225 -17.61 -30.07 -4.93
C GLY A 225 -16.65 -29.00 -5.44
N ALA A 226 -16.64 -27.83 -4.86
CA ALA A 226 -15.65 -26.81 -5.19
C ALA A 226 -14.30 -27.09 -4.51
N ARG A 227 -13.27 -26.47 -5.04
CA ARG A 227 -11.94 -26.45 -4.45
C ARG A 227 -11.98 -25.82 -3.06
N ALA A 228 -11.36 -26.48 -2.09
CA ALA A 228 -11.34 -26.03 -0.71
C ALA A 228 -10.06 -25.22 -0.38
N ASP A 229 -9.95 -24.02 -0.96
CA ASP A 229 -8.99 -22.99 -0.56
C ASP A 229 -9.72 -22.05 0.40
N ILE A 230 -9.47 -22.19 1.71
CA ILE A 230 -10.30 -21.58 2.76
C ILE A 230 -9.41 -20.91 3.80
N ASN A 231 -9.71 -19.67 4.15
CA ASN A 231 -9.15 -18.96 5.29
C ASN A 231 -10.17 -18.92 6.43
N VAL A 232 -9.76 -19.29 7.63
CA VAL A 232 -10.55 -19.13 8.85
C VAL A 232 -10.02 -17.92 9.61
N ILE A 233 -10.85 -16.88 9.72
CA ILE A 233 -10.47 -15.58 10.26
C ILE A 233 -11.17 -15.36 11.61
N ASN A 234 -10.44 -14.86 12.60
CA ASN A 234 -11.02 -14.39 13.86
C ASN A 234 -11.44 -12.91 13.73
N PRO A 235 -12.74 -12.59 13.63
CA PRO A 235 -13.20 -11.23 13.43
C PRO A 235 -12.94 -10.31 14.64
N GLU A 236 -12.77 -10.86 15.85
CA GLU A 236 -12.49 -10.04 17.03
C GLU A 236 -11.11 -9.38 16.97
N ASN A 237 -10.17 -10.03 16.30
CA ASN A 237 -8.81 -9.55 16.16
C ASN A 237 -8.62 -8.61 14.95
N LEU A 238 -9.69 -8.30 14.19
CA LEU A 238 -9.64 -7.29 13.13
C LEU A 238 -9.67 -5.87 13.73
N HIS A 239 -8.51 -5.25 13.89
CA HIS A 239 -8.34 -3.92 14.49
C HIS A 239 -7.15 -3.15 13.88
N HIS A 240 -6.83 -1.96 14.41
CA HIS A 240 -5.81 -1.05 13.86
C HIS A 240 -4.38 -1.58 13.83
N SER A 241 -4.02 -2.58 14.64
CA SER A 241 -2.66 -3.15 14.62
C SER A 241 -2.31 -3.88 13.31
N LEU A 242 -3.28 -4.00 12.39
CA LEU A 242 -3.04 -4.49 11.02
C LEU A 242 -2.04 -3.64 10.23
N ASP A 243 -1.76 -2.41 10.66
CA ASP A 243 -0.76 -1.52 10.05
C ASP A 243 0.61 -1.56 10.76
N SER A 244 0.84 -2.54 11.61
CA SER A 244 2.13 -2.71 12.31
C SER A 244 3.21 -3.24 11.37
N ILE A 245 3.69 -2.35 10.50
CA ILE A 245 4.76 -2.66 9.56
C ILE A 245 6.10 -2.68 10.30
N VAL A 246 6.83 -3.79 10.18
CA VAL A 246 8.18 -3.97 10.71
C VAL A 246 9.15 -4.33 9.59
N GLU A 247 10.43 -4.07 9.83
CA GLU A 247 11.50 -4.48 8.94
C GLU A 247 11.95 -5.89 9.31
N ALA A 248 12.16 -6.75 8.31
CA ALA A 248 12.63 -8.11 8.49
C ALA A 248 13.64 -8.47 7.40
N ASP A 249 14.60 -9.33 7.74
CA ASP A 249 15.56 -9.86 6.77
C ASP A 249 14.83 -10.60 5.64
N PHE A 250 15.39 -10.50 4.45
CA PHE A 250 14.90 -11.22 3.28
C PHE A 250 15.72 -12.49 3.11
N ASP A 251 15.07 -13.66 3.32
CA ASP A 251 15.73 -14.95 3.22
C ASP A 251 16.43 -15.13 1.87
N GLY A 252 17.71 -15.50 1.94
CA GLY A 252 18.53 -15.79 0.75
C GLY A 252 19.25 -14.59 0.13
N ILE A 253 19.12 -13.38 0.67
CA ILE A 253 19.88 -12.21 0.25
C ILE A 253 20.51 -11.53 1.47
N GLU A 254 21.83 -11.59 1.56
CA GLU A 254 22.56 -10.96 2.65
C GLU A 254 22.40 -9.43 2.63
N ASN A 255 22.24 -8.83 3.82
CA ASN A 255 22.11 -7.39 4.01
C ASN A 255 20.93 -6.74 3.26
N PHE A 256 19.90 -7.52 2.93
CA PHE A 256 18.69 -7.03 2.32
C PHE A 256 17.49 -7.24 3.23
N THR A 257 16.79 -6.16 3.54
CA THR A 257 15.58 -6.18 4.36
C THR A 257 14.35 -5.83 3.55
N ARG A 258 13.20 -6.26 4.03
CA ARG A 258 11.88 -5.89 3.48
C ARG A 258 10.94 -5.47 4.60
N LEU A 259 9.91 -4.74 4.25
CA LEU A 259 8.81 -4.49 5.16
C LEU A 259 7.89 -5.71 5.21
N VAL A 260 7.50 -6.09 6.41
CA VAL A 260 6.51 -7.14 6.66
C VAL A 260 5.41 -6.60 7.57
N ASN A 261 4.21 -7.11 7.35
CA ASN A 261 3.05 -6.81 8.18
C ASN A 261 2.50 -8.15 8.64
N ARG A 262 2.91 -8.60 9.83
CA ARG A 262 2.52 -9.88 10.42
C ARG A 262 1.39 -9.63 11.39
N ASN A 263 0.27 -10.31 11.18
CA ASN A 263 -0.95 -10.11 11.93
C ASN A 263 -1.32 -11.42 12.65
N ASP A 264 -0.57 -11.73 13.72
CA ASP A 264 -0.75 -12.93 14.52
C ASP A 264 -2.17 -12.98 15.15
N GLY A 265 -2.75 -14.15 15.25
CA GLY A 265 -4.05 -14.41 15.84
C GLY A 265 -5.26 -13.98 15.01
N ILE A 266 -5.08 -13.48 13.79
CA ILE A 266 -6.20 -13.07 12.91
C ILE A 266 -6.63 -14.22 12.00
N VAL A 267 -5.68 -14.88 11.33
CA VAL A 267 -5.95 -16.01 10.44
C VAL A 267 -5.65 -17.31 11.17
N ASN A 268 -6.66 -17.90 11.79
CA ASN A 268 -6.50 -19.13 12.59
C ASN A 268 -6.02 -20.31 11.74
N SER A 269 -6.54 -20.45 10.52
CA SER A 269 -6.18 -21.57 9.65
C SER A 269 -6.27 -21.17 8.19
N VAL A 270 -5.36 -21.73 7.40
CA VAL A 270 -5.39 -21.68 5.94
C VAL A 270 -5.43 -23.11 5.41
N LEU A 271 -6.44 -23.40 4.60
CA LEU A 271 -6.55 -24.66 3.87
C LEU A 271 -6.26 -24.40 2.40
N ILE A 272 -5.45 -25.22 1.78
CA ILE A 272 -5.16 -25.21 0.35
C ILE A 272 -5.58 -26.57 -0.22
N ASN A 273 -6.55 -26.57 -1.12
CA ASN A 273 -7.12 -27.79 -1.69
C ASN A 273 -7.56 -28.81 -0.61
N GLY A 274 -8.17 -28.32 0.47
CA GLY A 274 -8.62 -29.12 1.61
C GLY A 274 -7.55 -29.59 2.59
N LYS A 275 -6.27 -29.29 2.35
CA LYS A 275 -5.16 -29.61 3.27
C LYS A 275 -4.83 -28.39 4.12
N VAL A 276 -4.67 -28.57 5.42
CA VAL A 276 -4.23 -27.51 6.33
C VAL A 276 -2.79 -27.09 5.97
N ALA A 277 -2.60 -25.86 5.60
CA ALA A 277 -1.31 -25.24 5.28
C ALA A 277 -0.76 -24.40 6.44
N VAL A 278 -1.68 -23.70 7.14
CA VAL A 278 -1.39 -22.89 8.34
C VAL A 278 -2.38 -23.25 9.42
N ARG A 279 -1.93 -23.34 10.65
CA ARG A 279 -2.75 -23.49 11.85
C ARG A 279 -2.11 -22.70 12.99
N ASP A 280 -2.92 -21.89 13.68
CA ASP A 280 -2.50 -21.06 14.83
C ASP A 280 -1.22 -20.25 14.51
N ASP A 281 -1.28 -19.49 13.41
CA ASP A 281 -0.22 -18.66 12.85
C ASP A 281 1.08 -19.39 12.43
N GLN A 282 1.09 -20.73 12.48
CA GLN A 282 2.25 -21.55 12.12
C GLN A 282 2.01 -22.34 10.84
N CYS A 283 2.98 -22.28 9.92
CA CYS A 283 3.00 -23.19 8.79
C CYS A 283 3.15 -24.63 9.27
N VAL A 284 2.33 -25.54 8.71
CA VAL A 284 2.50 -26.96 9.01
C VAL A 284 3.81 -27.46 8.43
N GLU A 285 4.45 -28.43 9.09
CA GLU A 285 5.79 -28.92 8.73
C GLU A 285 5.90 -29.46 7.29
N THR A 286 4.79 -29.96 6.75
CA THR A 286 4.71 -30.54 5.41
C THR A 286 4.53 -29.52 4.30
N LEU A 287 4.19 -28.25 4.61
CA LEU A 287 4.03 -27.19 3.62
C LEU A 287 5.37 -26.90 2.93
N GLY A 288 5.38 -26.92 1.60
CA GLY A 288 6.60 -26.73 0.80
C GLY A 288 7.52 -27.95 0.73
N LYS A 289 7.28 -29.02 1.54
CA LYS A 289 8.06 -30.28 1.55
C LYS A 289 7.31 -31.44 0.90
N SER A 290 5.99 -31.41 0.85
CA SER A 290 5.15 -32.40 0.22
C SER A 290 4.27 -31.85 -0.88
N MET A 291 3.96 -32.68 -1.88
CA MET A 291 3.09 -32.28 -2.99
C MET A 291 1.59 -32.25 -2.61
N GLY A 292 0.79 -31.61 -3.43
CA GLY A 292 -0.68 -31.63 -3.35
C GLY A 292 -1.29 -30.57 -2.47
N TYR A 293 -0.55 -29.53 -2.08
CA TYR A 293 -1.12 -28.31 -1.49
C TYR A 293 -1.73 -27.42 -2.55
N GLY A 294 -1.04 -27.14 -3.63
CA GLY A 294 -1.51 -26.25 -4.67
C GLY A 294 -1.74 -26.95 -6.01
N SER A 295 -2.45 -26.30 -6.91
CA SER A 295 -2.51 -26.66 -8.33
C SER A 295 -2.57 -25.38 -9.14
N PHE A 296 -2.07 -25.44 -10.37
CA PHE A 296 -2.20 -24.34 -11.30
C PHE A 296 -3.65 -24.23 -11.77
N LEU A 297 -4.26 -23.06 -11.56
CA LEU A 297 -5.62 -22.76 -12.00
C LEU A 297 -5.54 -22.04 -13.36
N ARG A 298 -6.18 -22.63 -14.37
CA ARG A 298 -6.27 -22.02 -15.71
C ARG A 298 -7.56 -21.23 -15.80
N ALA A 299 -7.50 -20.09 -16.49
CA ALA A 299 -8.70 -19.40 -16.93
C ALA A 299 -9.46 -20.28 -17.92
N SER A 300 -10.78 -20.37 -17.75
CA SER A 300 -11.71 -21.13 -18.62
C SER A 300 -12.33 -20.22 -19.67
#